data_e289bf6f21248aa7a7f2218545f0d19a
#
_entry.id   e289bf6f21248aa7a7f2218545f0d19a
#
_cell.length_a   1.000
_cell.length_b   1.000
_cell.length_c   1.000
_cell.angle_alpha   90.00
_cell.angle_beta   90.00
_cell.angle_gamma   90.00
#
_symmetry.space_group_name_H-M   'P 1'
#
loop_
_entity.id
_entity.type
_entity.pdbx_description
1 polymer ?
#
loop_
_entity_poly.entity_id
_entity_poly.type
_entity_poly.pdbx_seq_one_letter_code
_entity_poly.pdbx_strand_id
1 'polypeptide(L)'
;VHGDVVIYLFLKGDIFKGRYDNSNDKMDATERYELITRNAEEIVTEEELMDLLRTKEHPTAYIGFEPSGLVHMGWVLVASKIRDLADAGFKVTIFWADWHASINDKLGGDIENIRTCARYMQDCFTALGVPSDKVEYRYASDLVSDTGYWEKVIVVAKATSLSRVKRSMTIMGRSEDEAEVDTSKIFYPILQVTDIFCMDVDLAYAGMDQRRAHMLARDAADKLGWRKPIALHTPLLPGLGGGNRMDPAESKMSKSKPDRNITIHDSKEEISRKMKKAFCPQEKEAEDTNPVLMLCRYVIFPRMGRLVIDRPEKFGGMVAYDSYEELTEAYFGGSLFPLDLKNGVSDALAETLKPVSDYFGKRPENLEALKEVLVKLGKM
;
A
#
# COMPACT_ATOMS: atom_id res chain seq x y z
N VAL A 1 14.92 37.80 -31.19
CA VAL A 1 15.26 37.41 -29.86
C VAL A 1 14.01 36.92 -29.18
N HIS A 2 13.64 35.67 -29.40
CA HIS A 2 12.45 35.07 -28.78
C HIS A 2 12.97 33.91 -27.93
N GLY A 3 12.73 34.00 -26.62
CA GLY A 3 12.91 32.90 -25.67
C GLY A 3 11.61 32.11 -25.59
N ASP A 4 11.61 30.91 -26.11
CA ASP A 4 10.50 29.97 -25.99
C ASP A 4 10.49 29.39 -24.57
N VAL A 5 9.52 29.85 -23.79
CA VAL A 5 9.18 29.22 -22.51
C VAL A 5 8.33 27.99 -22.84
N VAL A 6 8.93 26.81 -22.76
CA VAL A 6 8.18 25.54 -22.85
C VAL A 6 7.44 25.32 -21.55
N ILE A 7 6.15 25.68 -21.52
CA ILE A 7 5.24 25.30 -20.46
C ILE A 7 4.85 23.85 -20.69
N TYR A 8 5.36 22.93 -19.88
CA TYR A 8 4.86 21.55 -19.84
C TYR A 8 3.46 21.54 -19.20
N LEU A 9 2.46 21.47 -20.03
CA LEU A 9 1.08 21.17 -19.64
C LEU A 9 0.97 19.71 -19.22
N PHE A 10 1.01 19.46 -17.91
CA PHE A 10 0.61 18.19 -17.33
C PHE A 10 -0.92 18.09 -17.31
N LEU A 11 -1.51 17.72 -18.42
CA LEU A 11 -2.91 17.31 -18.52
C LEU A 11 -2.97 15.96 -19.26
N LYS A 12 -3.43 14.96 -18.52
CA LYS A 12 -3.73 13.57 -18.93
C LYS A 12 -2.56 12.59 -19.01
N GLY A 13 -2.45 11.72 -17.98
CA GLY A 13 -2.34 10.26 -18.14
C GLY A 13 -1.19 9.62 -18.93
N ASP A 14 -0.15 10.33 -19.35
CA ASP A 14 0.88 9.81 -20.24
C ASP A 14 2.29 9.92 -19.66
N ILE A 15 2.59 9.19 -18.58
CA ILE A 15 3.96 8.95 -18.11
C ILE A 15 4.40 7.49 -18.39
N PHE A 16 3.94 6.95 -19.52
CA PHE A 16 4.45 5.69 -20.09
C PHE A 16 4.47 5.76 -21.61
N LYS A 17 5.22 6.73 -22.18
CA LYS A 17 5.61 6.70 -23.60
C LYS A 17 6.96 6.03 -23.79
N GLY A 18 7.04 4.75 -23.37
CA GLY A 18 8.00 3.80 -23.88
C GLY A 18 7.26 2.60 -24.41
N ARG A 19 6.79 2.64 -25.69
CA ARG A 19 6.17 1.54 -26.44
C ARG A 19 4.68 1.25 -26.22
N TYR A 20 3.80 2.26 -26.22
CA TYR A 20 2.43 1.99 -26.65
C TYR A 20 2.14 2.80 -27.90
N ASP A 21 2.43 2.19 -29.03
CA ASP A 21 1.85 2.59 -30.31
C ASP A 21 0.33 2.40 -30.24
N ASN A 22 -0.45 3.27 -30.89
CA ASN A 22 -1.91 3.27 -30.93
C ASN A 22 -2.47 2.07 -31.69
N SER A 23 -2.18 0.85 -31.25
CA SER A 23 -2.85 -0.36 -31.67
C SER A 23 -3.62 -0.93 -30.48
N ASN A 24 -4.81 -1.47 -30.75
CA ASN A 24 -5.72 -2.19 -29.83
C ASN A 24 -5.09 -3.49 -29.26
N ASP A 25 -3.78 -3.56 -29.05
CA ASP A 25 -3.11 -4.76 -28.57
C ASP A 25 -3.28 -4.85 -27.04
N LYS A 26 -4.05 -5.84 -26.63
CA LYS A 26 -4.15 -6.26 -25.23
C LYS A 26 -2.77 -6.73 -24.77
N MET A 27 -2.37 -6.35 -23.55
CA MET A 27 -1.16 -6.88 -22.93
C MET A 27 -1.17 -8.41 -22.96
N ASP A 28 -0.06 -9.01 -23.34
CA ASP A 28 0.13 -10.45 -23.25
C ASP A 28 0.35 -10.92 -21.80
N ALA A 29 0.43 -12.23 -21.59
CA ALA A 29 0.58 -12.78 -20.23
C ALA A 29 1.93 -12.36 -19.59
N THR A 30 2.98 -12.14 -20.37
CA THR A 30 4.31 -11.73 -19.89
C THR A 30 4.30 -10.27 -19.47
N GLU A 31 3.75 -9.38 -20.29
CA GLU A 31 3.62 -7.96 -19.97
C GLU A 31 2.75 -7.75 -18.72
N ARG A 32 1.64 -8.51 -18.59
CA ARG A 32 0.81 -8.50 -17.40
C ARG A 32 1.56 -8.99 -16.17
N TYR A 33 2.37 -10.04 -16.31
CA TYR A 33 3.19 -10.59 -15.24
C TYR A 33 4.23 -9.56 -14.77
N GLU A 34 4.98 -8.93 -15.68
CA GLU A 34 5.96 -7.90 -15.36
C GLU A 34 5.32 -6.72 -14.61
N LEU A 35 4.14 -6.28 -15.04
CA LEU A 35 3.41 -5.19 -14.38
C LEU A 35 2.97 -5.57 -12.96
N ILE A 36 2.48 -6.80 -12.76
CA ILE A 36 2.02 -7.28 -11.46
C ILE A 36 3.19 -7.52 -10.50
N THR A 37 4.31 -8.04 -11.00
CA THR A 37 5.47 -8.40 -10.16
C THR A 37 6.35 -7.21 -9.81
N ARG A 38 6.30 -6.11 -10.56
CA ARG A 38 7.06 -4.93 -10.20
C ARG A 38 6.70 -4.47 -8.78
N ASN A 39 7.71 -4.16 -7.97
CA ASN A 39 7.55 -3.77 -6.55
C ASN A 39 6.84 -4.81 -5.67
N ALA A 40 6.69 -6.05 -6.11
CA ALA A 40 6.34 -7.17 -5.24
C ALA A 40 7.57 -7.64 -4.47
N GLU A 41 7.37 -8.04 -3.22
CA GLU A 41 8.41 -8.70 -2.41
C GLU A 41 8.28 -10.21 -2.48
N GLU A 42 7.04 -10.71 -2.59
CA GLU A 42 6.75 -12.13 -2.65
C GLU A 42 5.49 -12.42 -3.45
N ILE A 43 5.53 -13.50 -4.20
CA ILE A 43 4.36 -14.10 -4.87
C ILE A 43 4.32 -15.59 -4.56
N VAL A 44 3.18 -16.07 -4.07
CA VAL A 44 2.98 -17.50 -3.75
C VAL A 44 1.79 -18.05 -4.55
N THR A 45 2.06 -18.61 -5.74
CA THR A 45 3.35 -18.83 -6.40
C THR A 45 3.42 -18.11 -7.74
N GLU A 46 4.62 -17.84 -8.25
CA GLU A 46 4.81 -17.23 -9.57
C GLU A 46 4.27 -18.11 -10.71
N GLU A 47 4.44 -19.43 -10.58
CA GLU A 47 3.90 -20.41 -11.55
C GLU A 47 2.37 -20.33 -11.62
N GLU A 48 1.68 -20.35 -10.45
CA GLU A 48 0.23 -20.21 -10.38
C GLU A 48 -0.25 -18.86 -10.97
N LEU A 49 0.51 -17.77 -10.74
CA LEU A 49 0.20 -16.46 -11.32
C LEU A 49 0.32 -16.50 -12.86
N MET A 50 1.42 -17.02 -13.39
CA MET A 50 1.62 -17.09 -14.84
C MET A 50 0.54 -17.95 -15.51
N ASP A 51 0.16 -19.08 -14.92
CA ASP A 51 -0.90 -19.93 -15.43
C ASP A 51 -2.28 -19.24 -15.39
N LEU A 52 -2.55 -18.48 -14.33
CA LEU A 52 -3.76 -17.66 -14.23
C LEU A 52 -3.83 -16.63 -15.36
N LEU A 53 -2.73 -15.92 -15.63
CA LEU A 53 -2.66 -14.87 -16.65
C LEU A 53 -2.80 -15.42 -18.09
N ARG A 54 -2.36 -16.66 -18.33
CA ARG A 54 -2.53 -17.34 -19.63
C ARG A 54 -3.94 -17.81 -19.86
N THR A 55 -4.66 -18.18 -18.79
CA THR A 55 -5.95 -18.87 -18.89
C THR A 55 -7.15 -17.96 -18.62
N LYS A 56 -6.97 -16.84 -17.93
CA LYS A 56 -8.06 -15.94 -17.52
C LYS A 56 -7.79 -14.49 -17.93
N GLU A 57 -8.65 -13.96 -18.78
CA GLU A 57 -8.53 -12.58 -19.27
C GLU A 57 -8.78 -11.56 -18.16
N HIS A 58 -9.80 -11.78 -17.34
CA HIS A 58 -10.19 -10.90 -16.24
C HIS A 58 -10.20 -11.66 -14.91
N PRO A 59 -9.01 -11.91 -14.32
CA PRO A 59 -8.94 -12.51 -12.99
C PRO A 59 -9.50 -11.57 -11.93
N THR A 60 -9.83 -12.11 -10.75
CA THR A 60 -10.28 -11.34 -9.60
C THR A 60 -9.16 -11.19 -8.58
N ALA A 61 -9.04 -10.00 -8.01
CA ALA A 61 -8.12 -9.75 -6.90
C ALA A 61 -8.84 -9.00 -5.77
N TYR A 62 -8.34 -9.14 -4.55
CA TYR A 62 -8.81 -8.34 -3.43
C TYR A 62 -7.65 -7.81 -2.61
N ILE A 63 -7.91 -6.70 -1.93
CA ILE A 63 -7.10 -6.20 -0.83
C ILE A 63 -8.00 -5.68 0.29
N GLY A 64 -7.75 -6.12 1.53
CA GLY A 64 -8.50 -5.72 2.71
C GLY A 64 -7.82 -4.61 3.50
N PHE A 65 -8.60 -3.69 4.03
CA PHE A 65 -8.13 -2.58 4.85
C PHE A 65 -8.96 -2.42 6.12
N GLU A 66 -8.30 -2.24 7.26
CA GLU A 66 -8.91 -1.69 8.47
C GLU A 66 -8.92 -0.16 8.40
N PRO A 67 -10.09 0.51 8.26
CA PRO A 67 -10.15 1.95 8.37
C PRO A 67 -9.77 2.39 9.78
N SER A 68 -8.69 3.18 9.93
CA SER A 68 -8.08 3.41 11.24
C SER A 68 -7.50 4.81 11.46
N GLY A 69 -7.75 5.75 10.53
CA GLY A 69 -7.31 7.15 10.60
C GLY A 69 -6.64 7.65 9.32
N LEU A 70 -5.85 8.72 9.39
CA LEU A 70 -5.25 9.36 8.24
C LEU A 70 -4.35 8.42 7.43
N VAL A 71 -4.39 8.57 6.11
CA VAL A 71 -3.59 7.80 5.15
C VAL A 71 -2.16 8.36 5.11
N HIS A 72 -1.16 7.50 5.01
CA HIS A 72 0.27 7.85 4.96
C HIS A 72 0.94 7.33 3.68
N MET A 73 2.22 7.69 3.46
CA MET A 73 2.96 7.37 2.23
C MET A 73 3.01 5.89 1.89
N GLY A 74 2.95 4.98 2.86
CA GLY A 74 2.85 3.53 2.59
C GLY A 74 1.65 3.16 1.71
N TRP A 75 0.58 3.93 1.75
CA TRP A 75 -0.62 3.70 0.94
C TRP A 75 -0.46 4.15 -0.50
N VAL A 76 0.52 5.02 -0.79
CA VAL A 76 0.85 5.41 -2.17
C VAL A 76 1.41 4.22 -2.96
N LEU A 77 2.26 3.39 -2.32
CA LEU A 77 2.72 2.12 -2.88
C LEU A 77 1.53 1.17 -3.14
N VAL A 78 0.64 1.04 -2.15
CA VAL A 78 -0.55 0.19 -2.27
C VAL A 78 -1.47 0.66 -3.39
N ALA A 79 -1.76 1.96 -3.47
CA ALA A 79 -2.56 2.55 -4.55
C ALA A 79 -1.94 2.30 -5.93
N SER A 80 -0.60 2.38 -6.04
CA SER A 80 0.12 2.07 -7.27
C SER A 80 -0.04 0.59 -7.65
N LYS A 81 0.06 -0.34 -6.70
CA LYS A 81 -0.13 -1.78 -6.95
C LYS A 81 -1.58 -2.13 -7.33
N ILE A 82 -2.58 -1.48 -6.71
CA ILE A 82 -3.99 -1.64 -7.13
C ILE A 82 -4.17 -1.21 -8.59
N ARG A 83 -3.53 -0.11 -9.01
CA ARG A 83 -3.54 0.31 -10.42
C ARG A 83 -2.86 -0.71 -11.33
N ASP A 84 -1.69 -1.23 -10.95
CA ASP A 84 -0.98 -2.25 -11.70
C ASP A 84 -1.86 -3.49 -11.95
N LEU A 85 -2.56 -3.96 -10.91
CA LEU A 85 -3.50 -5.08 -11.03
C LEU A 85 -4.68 -4.73 -11.95
N ALA A 86 -5.27 -3.54 -11.80
CA ALA A 86 -6.38 -3.09 -12.64
C ALA A 86 -5.97 -2.91 -14.11
N ASP A 87 -4.77 -2.37 -14.35
CA ASP A 87 -4.22 -2.19 -15.71
C ASP A 87 -3.81 -3.53 -16.33
N ALA A 88 -3.36 -4.50 -15.52
CA ALA A 88 -3.15 -5.88 -15.95
C ALA A 88 -4.45 -6.67 -16.18
N GLY A 89 -5.64 -6.04 -16.10
CA GLY A 89 -6.94 -6.63 -16.42
C GLY A 89 -7.65 -7.32 -15.26
N PHE A 90 -7.15 -7.20 -14.02
CA PHE A 90 -7.85 -7.75 -12.85
C PHE A 90 -9.09 -6.91 -12.50
N LYS A 91 -10.15 -7.59 -12.07
CA LYS A 91 -11.25 -6.98 -11.34
C LYS A 91 -10.85 -6.91 -9.86
N VAL A 92 -10.55 -5.71 -9.38
CA VAL A 92 -10.00 -5.53 -8.03
C VAL A 92 -11.10 -5.12 -7.06
N THR A 93 -11.27 -5.88 -5.98
CA THR A 93 -12.12 -5.52 -4.85
C THR A 93 -11.28 -4.89 -3.74
N ILE A 94 -11.58 -3.63 -3.42
CA ILE A 94 -11.07 -2.95 -2.22
C ILE A 94 -12.07 -3.24 -1.11
N PHE A 95 -11.62 -4.00 -0.11
CA PHE A 95 -12.48 -4.53 0.94
C PHE A 95 -12.29 -3.73 2.24
N TRP A 96 -13.35 -3.03 2.64
CA TRP A 96 -13.39 -2.33 3.92
C TRP A 96 -13.73 -3.30 5.03
N ALA A 97 -12.72 -3.74 5.76
CA ALA A 97 -12.80 -4.69 6.85
C ALA A 97 -13.32 -3.99 8.13
N ASP A 98 -14.55 -3.45 8.09
CA ASP A 98 -15.14 -2.65 9.17
C ASP A 98 -15.38 -3.50 10.45
N TRP A 99 -15.77 -4.74 10.31
CA TRP A 99 -15.87 -5.67 11.44
C TRP A 99 -14.51 -6.01 12.04
N HIS A 100 -13.49 -6.24 11.21
CA HIS A 100 -12.12 -6.48 11.67
C HIS A 100 -11.57 -5.25 12.40
N ALA A 101 -11.83 -4.05 11.87
CA ALA A 101 -11.45 -2.81 12.49
C ALA A 101 -12.14 -2.62 13.84
N SER A 102 -13.43 -3.00 13.99
CA SER A 102 -14.16 -2.98 15.26
C SER A 102 -13.57 -4.00 16.25
N ILE A 103 -13.32 -5.24 15.81
CA ILE A 103 -12.65 -6.27 16.61
C ILE A 103 -11.28 -5.78 17.10
N ASN A 104 -10.54 -5.05 16.28
CA ASN A 104 -9.20 -4.54 16.58
C ASN A 104 -9.22 -3.14 17.25
N ASP A 105 -10.36 -2.70 17.78
CA ASP A 105 -10.55 -1.44 18.52
C ASP A 105 -10.11 -0.19 17.75
N LYS A 106 -10.12 -0.24 16.41
CA LYS A 106 -9.83 0.93 15.59
C LYS A 106 -10.91 1.98 15.77
N LEU A 107 -10.52 3.24 15.88
CA LEU A 107 -11.43 4.38 16.05
C LEU A 107 -12.47 4.17 17.19
N GLY A 108 -12.02 3.53 18.28
CA GLY A 108 -12.85 3.21 19.43
C GLY A 108 -13.73 1.97 19.27
N GLY A 109 -13.51 1.17 18.22
CA GLY A 109 -14.34 -0.01 17.90
C GLY A 109 -15.70 0.34 17.30
N ASP A 110 -16.01 1.62 17.13
CA ASP A 110 -17.31 2.12 16.66
C ASP A 110 -17.42 1.99 15.14
N ILE A 111 -18.45 1.28 14.67
CA ILE A 111 -18.65 0.99 13.23
C ILE A 111 -18.91 2.25 12.42
N GLU A 112 -19.61 3.25 12.94
CA GLU A 112 -19.88 4.49 12.19
C GLU A 112 -18.63 5.36 12.06
N ASN A 113 -17.79 5.42 13.09
CA ASN A 113 -16.47 6.06 13.00
C ASN A 113 -15.57 5.35 11.97
N ILE A 114 -15.59 4.01 11.96
CA ILE A 114 -14.83 3.18 11.03
C ILE A 114 -15.31 3.41 9.58
N ARG A 115 -16.62 3.45 9.34
CA ARG A 115 -17.21 3.72 8.02
C ARG A 115 -16.96 5.15 7.55
N THR A 116 -16.96 6.12 8.48
CA THR A 116 -16.55 7.50 8.16
C THR A 116 -15.11 7.54 7.66
N CYS A 117 -14.22 6.80 8.32
CA CYS A 117 -12.83 6.64 7.87
C CYS A 117 -12.74 5.92 6.50
N ALA A 118 -13.57 4.90 6.26
CA ALA A 118 -13.59 4.18 4.98
C ALA A 118 -13.97 5.10 3.81
N ARG A 119 -14.98 5.97 3.98
CA ARG A 119 -15.35 6.98 2.97
C ARG A 119 -14.19 7.93 2.66
N TYR A 120 -13.52 8.43 3.68
CA TYR A 120 -12.31 9.24 3.50
C TYR A 120 -11.20 8.47 2.76
N MET A 121 -10.95 7.21 3.11
CA MET A 121 -9.93 6.39 2.45
C MET A 121 -10.27 6.11 0.98
N GLN A 122 -11.55 5.98 0.64
CA GLN A 122 -12.00 5.86 -0.75
C GLN A 122 -11.66 7.12 -1.55
N ASP A 123 -11.87 8.31 -0.96
CA ASP A 123 -11.43 9.57 -1.56
C ASP A 123 -9.90 9.63 -1.74
N CYS A 124 -9.14 9.12 -0.77
CA CYS A 124 -7.68 9.04 -0.88
C CYS A 124 -7.25 8.16 -2.07
N PHE A 125 -7.85 6.98 -2.27
CA PHE A 125 -7.53 6.13 -3.42
C PHE A 125 -7.89 6.81 -4.74
N THR A 126 -9.03 7.49 -4.80
CA THR A 126 -9.42 8.28 -5.98
C THR A 126 -8.39 9.38 -6.26
N ALA A 127 -8.00 10.14 -5.23
CA ALA A 127 -7.00 11.22 -5.35
C ALA A 127 -5.61 10.70 -5.73
N LEU A 128 -5.26 9.48 -5.32
CA LEU A 128 -4.00 8.79 -5.68
C LEU A 128 -4.06 8.14 -7.07
N GLY A 129 -5.19 8.27 -7.79
CA GLY A 129 -5.35 7.82 -9.17
C GLY A 129 -5.72 6.34 -9.31
N VAL A 130 -6.31 5.73 -8.30
CA VAL A 130 -6.94 4.40 -8.46
C VAL A 130 -8.19 4.56 -9.34
N PRO A 131 -8.31 3.79 -10.44
CA PRO A 131 -9.40 3.95 -11.40
C PRO A 131 -10.72 3.46 -10.80
N SER A 132 -11.66 4.36 -10.55
CA SER A 132 -12.95 4.07 -9.91
C SER A 132 -13.88 3.17 -10.75
N ASP A 133 -13.66 3.10 -12.05
CA ASP A 133 -14.39 2.26 -13.00
C ASP A 133 -13.85 0.81 -13.10
N LYS A 134 -12.64 0.56 -12.56
CA LYS A 134 -11.97 -0.74 -12.58
C LYS A 134 -11.90 -1.41 -11.20
N VAL A 135 -12.35 -0.74 -10.14
CA VAL A 135 -12.33 -1.26 -8.77
C VAL A 135 -13.73 -1.29 -8.16
N GLU A 136 -13.99 -2.29 -7.35
CA GLU A 136 -15.22 -2.43 -6.55
C GLU A 136 -14.90 -2.20 -5.08
N TYR A 137 -15.78 -1.50 -4.37
CA TYR A 137 -15.70 -1.32 -2.92
C TYR A 137 -16.74 -2.17 -2.22
N ARG A 138 -16.32 -3.00 -1.25
CA ARG A 138 -17.20 -3.85 -0.46
C ARG A 138 -16.89 -3.74 1.02
N TYR A 139 -17.89 -3.89 1.87
CA TYR A 139 -17.72 -3.91 3.33
C TYR A 139 -17.81 -5.34 3.88
N ALA A 140 -17.08 -5.63 4.97
CA ALA A 140 -17.24 -6.89 5.68
C ALA A 140 -18.66 -7.05 6.22
N SER A 141 -19.30 -5.97 6.62
CA SER A 141 -20.71 -5.94 7.02
C SER A 141 -21.65 -6.55 5.99
N ASP A 142 -21.35 -6.42 4.69
CA ASP A 142 -22.16 -6.98 3.63
C ASP A 142 -22.08 -8.52 3.61
N LEU A 143 -20.87 -9.06 3.88
CA LEU A 143 -20.66 -10.52 3.91
C LEU A 143 -21.26 -11.17 5.16
N VAL A 144 -21.04 -10.55 6.33
CA VAL A 144 -21.47 -11.15 7.60
C VAL A 144 -23.00 -11.13 7.81
N SER A 145 -23.74 -10.42 6.97
CA SER A 145 -25.21 -10.44 6.96
C SER A 145 -25.79 -11.72 6.38
N ASP A 146 -24.99 -12.51 5.65
CA ASP A 146 -25.41 -13.80 5.09
C ASP A 146 -25.11 -14.94 6.07
N THR A 147 -26.10 -15.81 6.30
CA THR A 147 -25.92 -17.02 7.13
C THR A 147 -24.89 -17.98 6.56
N GLY A 148 -24.78 -18.10 5.24
CA GLY A 148 -23.78 -18.90 4.56
C GLY A 148 -22.33 -18.45 4.84
N TYR A 149 -22.13 -17.19 5.16
CA TYR A 149 -20.84 -16.70 5.64
C TYR A 149 -20.42 -17.39 6.95
N TRP A 150 -21.33 -17.46 7.93
CA TRP A 150 -21.05 -18.06 9.23
C TRP A 150 -20.85 -19.56 9.15
N GLU A 151 -21.53 -20.24 8.25
CA GLU A 151 -21.27 -21.66 7.95
C GLU A 151 -19.82 -21.84 7.46
N LYS A 152 -19.35 -20.99 6.55
CA LYS A 152 -17.94 -21.00 6.09
C LYS A 152 -16.97 -20.67 7.21
N VAL A 153 -17.27 -19.70 8.09
CA VAL A 153 -16.46 -19.40 9.29
C VAL A 153 -16.23 -20.65 10.12
N ILE A 154 -17.27 -21.42 10.38
CA ILE A 154 -17.17 -22.67 11.16
C ILE A 154 -16.34 -23.73 10.40
N VAL A 155 -16.53 -23.85 9.09
CA VAL A 155 -15.76 -24.80 8.25
C VAL A 155 -14.27 -24.45 8.26
N VAL A 156 -13.92 -23.18 8.06
CA VAL A 156 -12.54 -22.66 8.11
C VAL A 156 -11.94 -22.88 9.50
N ALA A 157 -12.69 -22.56 10.57
CA ALA A 157 -12.24 -22.77 11.94
C ALA A 157 -11.93 -24.24 12.22
N LYS A 158 -12.75 -25.18 11.73
CA LYS A 158 -12.50 -26.64 11.87
C LYS A 158 -11.28 -27.11 11.08
N ALA A 159 -10.97 -26.46 9.96
CA ALA A 159 -9.79 -26.76 9.16
C ALA A 159 -8.49 -26.19 9.74
N THR A 160 -8.58 -25.31 10.75
CA THR A 160 -7.45 -24.55 11.29
C THR A 160 -7.21 -24.89 12.76
N SER A 161 -5.96 -25.11 13.17
CA SER A 161 -5.66 -25.34 14.59
C SER A 161 -5.58 -24.02 15.37
N LEU A 162 -5.98 -24.04 16.64
CA LEU A 162 -5.91 -22.88 17.54
C LEU A 162 -4.48 -22.29 17.60
N SER A 163 -3.44 -23.13 17.60
CA SER A 163 -2.05 -22.67 17.58
C SER A 163 -1.67 -21.91 16.30
N ARG A 164 -2.24 -22.29 15.15
CA ARG A 164 -2.06 -21.56 13.88
C ARG A 164 -2.78 -20.21 13.94
N VAL A 165 -4.01 -20.19 14.44
CA VAL A 165 -4.78 -18.92 14.61
C VAL A 165 -4.01 -17.97 15.51
N LYS A 166 -3.55 -18.41 16.68
CA LYS A 166 -2.77 -17.57 17.61
C LYS A 166 -1.53 -16.96 16.94
N ARG A 167 -0.72 -17.76 16.22
CA ARG A 167 0.43 -17.22 15.48
C ARG A 167 0.06 -16.24 14.39
N SER A 168 -1.15 -16.32 13.84
CA SER A 168 -1.62 -15.40 12.81
C SER A 168 -2.19 -14.09 13.40
N MET A 169 -2.41 -13.98 14.70
CA MET A 169 -2.95 -12.75 15.33
C MET A 169 -2.02 -11.55 15.19
N THR A 170 -0.73 -11.76 14.93
CA THR A 170 0.22 -10.65 14.64
C THR A 170 -0.18 -9.80 13.41
N ILE A 171 -1.05 -10.32 12.52
CA ILE A 171 -1.61 -9.55 11.39
C ILE A 171 -2.42 -8.32 11.85
N MET A 172 -2.94 -8.33 13.07
CA MET A 172 -3.62 -7.19 13.69
C MET A 172 -2.66 -6.07 14.11
N GLY A 173 -1.34 -6.27 13.96
CA GLY A 173 -0.30 -5.35 14.47
C GLY A 173 -0.11 -5.42 15.98
N ARG A 174 -0.45 -6.55 16.61
CA ARG A 174 -0.26 -6.83 18.05
C ARG A 174 0.82 -7.89 18.23
N SER A 175 1.49 -7.91 19.40
CA SER A 175 2.45 -8.96 19.75
C SER A 175 1.74 -10.27 20.10
N GLU A 176 2.43 -11.41 19.96
CA GLU A 176 1.91 -12.73 20.34
C GLU A 176 1.69 -12.87 21.86
N ASP A 177 2.38 -12.05 22.65
CA ASP A 177 2.45 -12.11 24.13
C ASP A 177 1.56 -11.07 24.83
N GLU A 178 0.67 -10.39 24.12
CA GLU A 178 -0.29 -9.49 24.76
C GLU A 178 -1.22 -10.29 25.70
N ALA A 179 -1.03 -10.12 26.99
CA ALA A 179 -1.65 -10.91 28.05
C ALA A 179 -3.18 -10.75 28.16
N GLU A 180 -3.75 -9.68 27.64
CA GLU A 180 -5.18 -9.38 27.71
C GLU A 180 -5.80 -9.26 26.32
N VAL A 181 -5.98 -10.43 25.68
CA VAL A 181 -6.66 -10.50 24.37
C VAL A 181 -8.06 -11.06 24.60
N ASP A 182 -9.10 -10.27 24.33
CA ASP A 182 -10.46 -10.77 24.36
C ASP A 182 -10.72 -11.83 23.28
N THR A 183 -11.76 -12.64 23.48
CA THR A 183 -12.05 -13.78 22.59
C THR A 183 -12.32 -13.36 21.15
N SER A 184 -12.79 -12.14 20.89
CA SER A 184 -13.09 -11.66 19.53
C SER A 184 -11.84 -11.62 18.65
N LYS A 185 -10.66 -11.39 19.22
CA LYS A 185 -9.37 -11.35 18.50
C LYS A 185 -9.02 -12.71 17.87
N ILE A 186 -9.48 -13.83 18.47
CA ILE A 186 -9.28 -15.17 17.89
C ILE A 186 -10.09 -15.36 16.60
N PHE A 187 -11.23 -14.70 16.48
CA PHE A 187 -12.02 -14.73 15.24
C PHE A 187 -11.37 -14.00 14.09
N TYR A 188 -10.58 -12.98 14.35
CA TYR A 188 -10.02 -12.10 13.33
C TYR A 188 -9.30 -12.85 12.19
N PRO A 189 -8.30 -13.72 12.42
CA PRO A 189 -7.65 -14.45 11.32
C PRO A 189 -8.59 -15.40 10.59
N ILE A 190 -9.57 -15.98 11.29
CA ILE A 190 -10.56 -16.89 10.70
C ILE A 190 -11.49 -16.12 9.77
N LEU A 191 -11.97 -14.95 10.19
CA LEU A 191 -12.81 -14.08 9.38
C LEU A 191 -12.09 -13.64 8.13
N GLN A 192 -10.83 -13.17 8.24
CA GLN A 192 -10.04 -12.74 7.07
C GLN A 192 -9.86 -13.87 6.04
N VAL A 193 -9.61 -15.09 6.49
CA VAL A 193 -9.55 -16.27 5.62
C VAL A 193 -10.91 -16.55 4.98
N THR A 194 -11.98 -16.43 5.75
CA THR A 194 -13.35 -16.65 5.27
C THR A 194 -13.75 -15.61 4.23
N ASP A 195 -13.37 -14.34 4.42
CA ASP A 195 -13.61 -13.26 3.44
C ASP A 195 -13.02 -13.59 2.06
N ILE A 196 -11.78 -14.08 2.05
CA ILE A 196 -11.09 -14.50 0.81
C ILE A 196 -11.91 -15.55 0.07
N PHE A 197 -12.40 -16.57 0.78
CA PHE A 197 -13.19 -17.64 0.18
C PHE A 197 -14.62 -17.22 -0.16
N CYS A 198 -15.23 -16.29 0.58
CA CYS A 198 -16.56 -15.77 0.26
C CYS A 198 -16.55 -14.87 -0.99
N MET A 199 -15.47 -14.13 -1.20
CA MET A 199 -15.29 -13.31 -2.41
C MET A 199 -14.80 -14.11 -3.62
N ASP A 200 -14.41 -15.38 -3.44
CA ASP A 200 -13.91 -16.29 -4.49
C ASP A 200 -12.85 -15.65 -5.39
N VAL A 201 -11.86 -15.01 -4.79
CA VAL A 201 -10.81 -14.30 -5.52
C VAL A 201 -9.73 -15.23 -6.05
N ASP A 202 -9.15 -14.89 -7.20
CA ASP A 202 -8.01 -15.59 -7.77
C ASP A 202 -6.71 -15.19 -7.06
N LEU A 203 -6.60 -13.90 -6.66
CA LEU A 203 -5.41 -13.33 -6.06
C LEU A 203 -5.76 -12.52 -4.80
N ALA A 204 -5.07 -12.80 -3.71
CA ALA A 204 -5.11 -12.01 -2.48
C ALA A 204 -3.85 -11.14 -2.39
N TYR A 205 -4.03 -9.82 -2.38
CA TYR A 205 -2.95 -8.84 -2.27
C TYR A 205 -2.92 -8.20 -0.89
N ALA A 206 -1.72 -8.02 -0.32
CA ALA A 206 -1.51 -7.24 0.91
C ALA A 206 -0.03 -6.82 1.07
N GLY A 207 0.29 -6.11 2.17
CA GLY A 207 1.67 -5.96 2.65
C GLY A 207 2.19 -7.25 3.28
N MET A 208 3.52 -7.36 3.43
CA MET A 208 4.18 -8.53 4.05
C MET A 208 3.69 -8.82 5.48
N ASP A 209 3.16 -7.83 6.20
CA ASP A 209 2.59 -8.02 7.53
C ASP A 209 1.33 -8.90 7.54
N GLN A 210 0.64 -9.03 6.40
CA GLN A 210 -0.54 -9.88 6.23
C GLN A 210 -0.22 -11.29 5.70
N ARG A 211 1.03 -11.60 5.43
CA ARG A 211 1.47 -12.89 4.87
C ARG A 211 0.92 -14.09 5.63
N ARG A 212 0.90 -14.01 6.97
CA ARG A 212 0.42 -15.12 7.81
C ARG A 212 -1.05 -15.46 7.56
N ALA A 213 -1.92 -14.47 7.29
CA ALA A 213 -3.32 -14.71 6.94
C ALA A 213 -3.47 -15.38 5.58
N HIS A 214 -2.71 -14.93 4.56
CA HIS A 214 -2.75 -15.55 3.24
C HIS A 214 -2.23 -16.99 3.25
N MET A 215 -1.16 -17.28 4.02
CA MET A 215 -0.70 -18.66 4.18
C MET A 215 -1.71 -19.51 4.96
N LEU A 216 -2.41 -18.92 5.93
CA LEU A 216 -3.50 -19.62 6.63
C LEU A 216 -4.64 -19.98 5.67
N ALA A 217 -4.99 -19.06 4.75
CA ALA A 217 -6.00 -19.31 3.72
C ALA A 217 -5.56 -20.46 2.79
N ARG A 218 -4.32 -20.46 2.32
CA ARG A 218 -3.79 -21.52 1.45
C ARG A 218 -3.76 -22.89 2.16
N ASP A 219 -3.34 -22.93 3.44
CA ASP A 219 -3.37 -24.16 4.25
C ASP A 219 -4.80 -24.68 4.48
N ALA A 220 -5.77 -23.78 4.69
CA ALA A 220 -7.18 -24.15 4.84
C ALA A 220 -7.75 -24.68 3.52
N ALA A 221 -7.42 -24.04 2.40
CA ALA A 221 -7.83 -24.49 1.06
C ALA A 221 -7.37 -25.93 0.77
N ASP A 222 -6.11 -26.26 1.09
CA ASP A 222 -5.58 -27.63 0.93
C ASP A 222 -6.41 -28.66 1.69
N LYS A 223 -6.75 -28.37 2.95
CA LYS A 223 -7.49 -29.32 3.80
C LYS A 223 -8.95 -29.48 3.38
N LEU A 224 -9.53 -28.40 2.80
CA LEU A 224 -10.93 -28.37 2.40
C LEU A 224 -11.16 -28.78 0.93
N GLY A 225 -10.07 -28.96 0.16
CA GLY A 225 -10.15 -29.20 -1.28
C GLY A 225 -10.69 -27.96 -2.04
N TRP A 226 -10.47 -26.75 -1.49
CA TRP A 226 -10.88 -25.51 -2.12
C TRP A 226 -9.77 -24.93 -3.00
N ARG A 227 -10.13 -24.03 -3.93
CA ARG A 227 -9.16 -23.31 -4.74
C ARG A 227 -8.28 -22.43 -3.86
N LYS A 228 -6.95 -22.54 -4.03
CA LYS A 228 -5.99 -21.67 -3.34
C LYS A 228 -5.98 -20.27 -3.97
N PRO A 229 -6.07 -19.20 -3.18
CA PRO A 229 -5.77 -17.88 -3.71
C PRO A 229 -4.25 -17.75 -3.96
N ILE A 230 -3.85 -17.12 -5.05
CA ILE A 230 -2.47 -16.65 -5.23
C ILE A 230 -2.25 -15.53 -4.22
N ALA A 231 -1.13 -15.55 -3.51
CA ALA A 231 -0.79 -14.51 -2.56
C ALA A 231 0.28 -13.58 -3.13
N LEU A 232 -0.01 -12.28 -3.19
CA LEU A 232 0.93 -11.24 -3.60
C LEU A 232 1.19 -10.31 -2.43
N HIS A 233 2.48 -10.08 -2.13
CA HIS A 233 2.87 -9.21 -1.04
C HIS A 233 3.81 -8.12 -1.51
N THR A 234 3.54 -6.87 -1.07
CA THR A 234 4.46 -5.75 -1.24
C THR A 234 5.25 -5.50 0.05
N PRO A 235 6.45 -4.91 -0.04
CA PRO A 235 7.23 -4.53 1.14
C PRO A 235 6.49 -3.50 1.98
N LEU A 236 6.88 -3.40 3.24
CA LEU A 236 6.43 -2.36 4.16
C LEU A 236 7.41 -1.20 4.12
N LEU A 237 6.92 0.01 3.85
CA LEU A 237 7.76 1.18 3.93
C LEU A 237 8.13 1.48 5.39
N PRO A 238 9.43 1.60 5.72
CA PRO A 238 9.86 1.94 7.08
C PRO A 238 9.50 3.39 7.41
N GLY A 239 9.26 3.66 8.69
CA GLY A 239 9.15 5.02 9.19
C GLY A 239 10.46 5.80 8.99
N LEU A 240 10.39 7.14 8.94
CA LEU A 240 11.55 8.00 8.64
C LEU A 240 12.73 7.87 9.63
N GLY A 241 12.52 7.28 10.79
CA GLY A 241 13.59 6.98 11.74
C GLY A 241 14.46 5.79 11.37
N GLY A 242 14.19 5.15 10.23
CA GLY A 242 14.77 3.87 9.87
C GLY A 242 14.16 2.74 10.70
N GLY A 243 14.52 1.52 10.38
CA GLY A 243 14.00 0.34 11.08
C GLY A 243 15.02 -0.78 11.20
N ASN A 244 14.73 -1.70 12.10
CA ASN A 244 15.44 -2.95 12.20
C ASN A 244 14.70 -3.98 11.35
N ARG A 245 15.40 -4.67 10.43
CA ARG A 245 14.86 -5.81 9.65
C ARG A 245 14.22 -6.91 10.53
N MET A 246 14.68 -6.97 11.80
CA MET A 246 14.24 -8.01 12.75
C MET A 246 12.88 -7.71 13.39
N ASP A 247 12.36 -6.49 13.31
CA ASP A 247 11.02 -6.13 13.82
C ASP A 247 10.28 -5.22 12.83
N PRO A 248 9.58 -5.83 11.83
CA PRO A 248 8.80 -5.09 10.85
C PRO A 248 7.63 -4.31 11.46
N ALA A 249 7.09 -4.75 12.58
CA ALA A 249 5.93 -4.10 13.23
C ALA A 249 6.32 -2.77 13.88
N GLU A 250 7.51 -2.68 14.51
CA GLU A 250 8.04 -1.44 15.06
C GLU A 250 8.62 -0.49 14.00
N SER A 251 9.09 -1.05 12.88
CA SER A 251 9.84 -0.33 11.84
C SER A 251 8.95 0.33 10.82
N LYS A 252 7.75 -0.22 10.57
CA LYS A 252 6.86 0.30 9.52
C LYS A 252 6.39 1.71 9.80
N MET A 253 6.12 2.44 8.72
CA MET A 253 5.47 3.74 8.79
C MET A 253 4.12 3.57 9.49
N SER A 254 3.93 4.26 10.61
CA SER A 254 2.79 4.08 11.50
C SER A 254 2.24 5.41 12.00
N LYS A 255 0.92 5.50 12.14
CA LYS A 255 0.20 6.68 12.65
C LYS A 255 0.56 7.05 14.09
N SER A 256 1.03 6.08 14.88
CA SER A 256 1.39 6.30 16.30
C SER A 256 2.66 7.13 16.52
N LYS A 257 3.46 7.37 15.47
CA LYS A 257 4.69 8.17 15.53
C LYS A 257 4.66 9.27 14.46
N PRO A 258 3.92 10.38 14.67
CA PRO A 258 3.66 11.41 13.63
C PRO A 258 4.93 12.00 13.00
N ASP A 259 5.98 12.25 13.79
CA ASP A 259 7.25 12.80 13.28
C ASP A 259 8.08 11.81 12.45
N ARG A 260 7.75 10.51 12.52
CA ARG A 260 8.38 9.46 11.72
C ARG A 260 7.50 9.00 10.55
N ASN A 261 6.42 9.70 10.30
CA ASN A 261 5.43 9.35 9.29
C ASN A 261 5.13 10.57 8.40
N ILE A 262 5.05 10.37 7.09
CA ILE A 262 4.53 11.36 6.15
C ILE A 262 3.10 10.96 5.81
N THR A 263 2.14 11.83 6.14
CA THR A 263 0.76 11.68 5.69
C THR A 263 0.60 12.21 4.26
N ILE A 264 -0.40 11.75 3.54
CA ILE A 264 -0.66 12.26 2.20
C ILE A 264 -1.23 13.70 2.19
N HIS A 265 -1.49 14.27 3.38
CA HIS A 265 -1.96 15.64 3.58
C HIS A 265 -0.89 16.59 4.08
N ASP A 266 0.33 16.09 4.30
CA ASP A 266 1.43 16.94 4.75
C ASP A 266 1.76 17.99 3.68
N SER A 267 1.94 19.23 4.09
CA SER A 267 2.41 20.31 3.20
C SER A 267 3.86 20.07 2.77
N LYS A 268 4.30 20.76 1.72
CA LYS A 268 5.69 20.71 1.27
C LYS A 268 6.67 21.04 2.40
N GLU A 269 6.35 22.01 3.24
CA GLU A 269 7.15 22.45 4.39
C GLU A 269 7.23 21.34 5.44
N GLU A 270 6.11 20.65 5.72
CA GLU A 270 6.08 19.55 6.68
C GLU A 270 6.85 18.34 6.17
N ILE A 271 6.69 17.97 4.89
CA ILE A 271 7.47 16.91 4.24
C ILE A 271 8.98 17.25 4.37
N SER A 272 9.40 18.46 4.00
CA SER A 272 10.79 18.89 4.08
C SER A 272 11.32 18.85 5.53
N ARG A 273 10.53 19.31 6.49
CA ARG A 273 10.89 19.28 7.93
C ARG A 273 11.11 17.84 8.42
N LYS A 274 10.23 16.93 8.06
CA LYS A 274 10.30 15.51 8.44
C LYS A 274 11.48 14.81 7.73
N MET A 275 11.64 15.05 6.43
CA MET A 275 12.72 14.45 5.63
C MET A 275 14.12 14.88 6.09
N LYS A 276 14.32 16.13 6.51
CA LYS A 276 15.61 16.58 7.07
C LYS A 276 16.09 15.71 8.23
N LYS A 277 15.15 15.21 9.06
CA LYS A 277 15.44 14.34 10.22
C LYS A 277 15.45 12.85 9.88
N ALA A 278 15.10 12.46 8.64
CA ALA A 278 15.01 11.07 8.24
C ALA A 278 16.37 10.37 8.35
N PHE A 279 16.36 9.12 8.78
CA PHE A 279 17.52 8.23 8.72
C PHE A 279 17.92 8.00 7.25
N CYS A 280 19.17 8.26 6.91
CA CYS A 280 19.64 8.19 5.52
C CYS A 280 21.13 7.88 5.50
N PRO A 281 21.53 6.66 5.89
CA PRO A 281 22.93 6.22 5.91
C PRO A 281 23.45 5.97 4.50
N GLN A 282 24.78 6.15 4.31
CA GLN A 282 25.46 5.89 3.02
C GLN A 282 26.08 4.49 2.95
N GLU A 283 25.93 3.67 3.97
CA GLU A 283 26.36 2.28 3.98
C GLU A 283 25.41 1.42 3.13
N LYS A 284 25.98 0.67 2.17
CA LYS A 284 25.21 -0.16 1.24
C LYS A 284 24.38 -1.24 1.97
N GLU A 285 24.88 -1.75 3.08
CA GLU A 285 24.21 -2.74 3.93
C GLU A 285 22.91 -2.23 4.55
N ALA A 286 22.75 -0.91 4.63
CA ALA A 286 21.55 -0.27 5.15
C ALA A 286 20.55 0.11 4.04
N GLU A 287 20.75 -0.26 2.78
CA GLU A 287 19.87 0.11 1.65
C GLU A 287 18.40 -0.19 1.94
N ASP A 288 18.06 -1.43 2.32
CA ASP A 288 16.68 -1.85 2.57
C ASP A 288 16.09 -1.34 3.88
N THR A 289 16.89 -0.68 4.73
CA THR A 289 16.43 -0.03 5.98
C THR A 289 16.44 1.49 5.91
N ASN A 290 16.97 2.04 4.80
CA ASN A 290 17.01 3.47 4.52
C ASN A 290 15.66 3.96 3.99
N PRO A 291 14.83 4.67 4.80
CA PRO A 291 13.50 5.09 4.38
C PRO A 291 13.50 6.03 3.19
N VAL A 292 14.57 6.79 2.97
CA VAL A 292 14.67 7.73 1.86
C VAL A 292 14.87 6.98 0.55
N LEU A 293 15.76 5.98 0.52
CA LEU A 293 15.96 5.11 -0.64
C LEU A 293 14.71 4.25 -0.91
N MET A 294 14.05 3.74 0.13
CA MET A 294 12.81 2.98 -0.02
C MET A 294 11.68 3.82 -0.63
N LEU A 295 11.57 5.10 -0.25
CA LEU A 295 10.64 6.03 -0.90
C LEU A 295 11.00 6.27 -2.38
N CYS A 296 12.28 6.37 -2.72
CA CYS A 296 12.70 6.45 -4.12
C CYS A 296 12.25 5.20 -4.89
N ARG A 297 12.63 4.02 -4.40
CA ARG A 297 12.40 2.73 -5.06
C ARG A 297 10.92 2.42 -5.27
N TYR A 298 10.09 2.60 -4.23
CA TYR A 298 8.72 2.10 -4.22
C TYR A 298 7.64 3.18 -4.46
N VAL A 299 8.01 4.46 -4.39
CA VAL A 299 7.06 5.55 -4.58
C VAL A 299 7.46 6.44 -5.76
N ILE A 300 8.67 7.02 -5.75
CA ILE A 300 9.05 8.04 -6.70
C ILE A 300 9.29 7.45 -8.10
N PHE A 301 10.21 6.51 -8.25
CA PHE A 301 10.51 5.94 -9.57
C PHE A 301 9.28 5.26 -10.20
N PRO A 302 8.46 4.47 -9.50
CA PRO A 302 7.26 3.88 -10.08
C PRO A 302 6.21 4.90 -10.55
N ARG A 303 6.17 6.10 -9.98
CA ARG A 303 5.18 7.13 -10.30
C ARG A 303 5.68 8.21 -11.24
N MET A 304 6.93 8.59 -11.12
CA MET A 304 7.53 9.72 -11.85
C MET A 304 8.51 9.30 -12.94
N GLY A 305 8.99 8.04 -12.90
CA GLY A 305 9.95 7.50 -13.84
C GLY A 305 11.38 8.03 -13.64
N ARG A 306 11.55 9.14 -12.92
CA ARG A 306 12.85 9.78 -12.68
C ARG A 306 12.85 10.59 -11.38
N LEU A 307 14.04 10.85 -10.84
CA LEU A 307 14.25 11.78 -9.73
C LEU A 307 15.18 12.91 -10.17
N VAL A 308 14.70 14.15 -10.04
CA VAL A 308 15.50 15.36 -10.29
C VAL A 308 15.87 15.99 -8.95
N ILE A 309 17.16 16.29 -8.77
CA ILE A 309 17.69 16.92 -7.56
C ILE A 309 18.33 18.24 -7.94
N ASP A 310 17.75 19.33 -7.45
CA ASP A 310 18.31 20.67 -7.60
C ASP A 310 19.35 20.94 -6.51
N ARG A 311 20.60 21.22 -6.94
CA ARG A 311 21.72 21.51 -6.06
C ARG A 311 22.38 22.84 -6.48
N PRO A 312 22.97 23.54 -5.51
CA PRO A 312 23.80 24.70 -5.85
C PRO A 312 24.95 24.35 -6.85
N GLU A 313 25.28 25.24 -7.78
CA GLU A 313 26.31 25.05 -8.78
C GLU A 313 27.65 24.58 -8.17
N LYS A 314 28.05 25.11 -7.01
CA LYS A 314 29.27 24.71 -6.29
C LYS A 314 29.29 23.24 -5.86
N PHE A 315 28.12 22.55 -5.85
CA PHE A 315 27.96 21.12 -5.53
C PHE A 315 27.59 20.30 -6.78
N GLY A 316 27.79 20.84 -7.97
CA GLY A 316 27.60 20.15 -9.25
C GLY A 316 26.26 20.48 -9.94
N GLY A 317 25.47 21.43 -9.43
CA GLY A 317 24.21 21.87 -10.05
C GLY A 317 23.11 20.80 -10.08
N MET A 318 22.14 20.99 -10.92
CA MET A 318 20.99 20.08 -11.08
C MET A 318 21.44 18.73 -11.65
N VAL A 319 20.95 17.64 -11.08
CA VAL A 319 21.19 16.27 -11.55
C VAL A 319 19.88 15.50 -11.63
N ALA A 320 19.78 14.58 -12.58
CA ALA A 320 18.63 13.72 -12.75
C ALA A 320 19.09 12.25 -12.82
N TYR A 321 18.28 11.36 -12.24
CA TYR A 321 18.45 9.92 -12.27
C TYR A 321 17.21 9.31 -12.91
N ASP A 322 17.40 8.49 -13.94
CA ASP A 322 16.32 7.87 -14.70
C ASP A 322 15.99 6.44 -14.19
N SER A 323 16.80 5.93 -13.24
CA SER A 323 16.52 4.66 -12.56
C SER A 323 16.96 4.69 -11.09
N TYR A 324 16.42 3.74 -10.32
CA TYR A 324 16.81 3.53 -8.92
C TYR A 324 18.27 3.09 -8.81
N GLU A 325 18.72 2.28 -9.75
CA GLU A 325 20.09 1.76 -9.85
C GLU A 325 21.10 2.91 -10.04
N GLU A 326 20.87 3.82 -10.99
CA GLU A 326 21.70 5.02 -11.19
C GLU A 326 21.76 5.88 -9.93
N LEU A 327 20.62 6.08 -9.27
CA LEU A 327 20.55 6.83 -8.02
C LEU A 327 21.42 6.18 -6.94
N THR A 328 21.29 4.87 -6.74
CA THR A 328 22.02 4.14 -5.69
C THR A 328 23.50 4.04 -5.97
N GLU A 329 23.93 3.89 -7.24
CA GLU A 329 25.32 3.96 -7.64
C GLU A 329 25.94 5.32 -7.28
N ALA A 330 25.25 6.43 -7.60
CA ALA A 330 25.70 7.77 -7.26
C ALA A 330 25.74 8.01 -5.74
N TYR A 331 24.74 7.49 -5.01
CA TYR A 331 24.61 7.65 -3.57
C TYR A 331 25.69 6.89 -2.80
N PHE A 332 25.87 5.60 -3.07
CA PHE A 332 26.88 4.77 -2.42
C PHE A 332 28.29 5.06 -2.94
N GLY A 333 28.41 5.55 -4.18
CA GLY A 333 29.67 6.03 -4.76
C GLY A 333 30.15 7.40 -4.24
N GLY A 334 29.33 8.07 -3.39
CA GLY A 334 29.67 9.32 -2.71
C GLY A 334 29.54 10.59 -3.59
N SER A 335 29.00 10.48 -4.81
CA SER A 335 28.73 11.65 -5.68
C SER A 335 27.41 12.35 -5.36
N LEU A 336 26.51 11.67 -4.64
CA LEU A 336 25.25 12.22 -4.11
C LEU A 336 25.25 12.14 -2.58
N PHE A 337 25.12 13.30 -1.93
CA PHE A 337 25.12 13.36 -0.47
C PHE A 337 23.71 13.18 0.13
N PRO A 338 23.60 12.68 1.39
CA PRO A 338 22.31 12.44 2.05
C PRO A 338 21.40 13.67 2.10
N LEU A 339 21.95 14.88 2.29
CA LEU A 339 21.16 16.10 2.35
C LEU A 339 20.54 16.43 0.98
N ASP A 340 21.30 16.28 -0.09
CA ASP A 340 20.82 16.55 -1.45
C ASP A 340 19.72 15.53 -1.83
N LEU A 341 19.96 14.25 -1.53
CA LEU A 341 18.95 13.21 -1.73
C LEU A 341 17.66 13.50 -0.96
N LYS A 342 17.73 13.86 0.32
CA LYS A 342 16.57 14.21 1.15
C LYS A 342 15.80 15.40 0.57
N ASN A 343 16.48 16.43 0.08
CA ASN A 343 15.85 17.60 -0.52
C ASN A 343 15.12 17.22 -1.82
N GLY A 344 15.79 16.52 -2.74
CA GLY A 344 15.17 16.06 -3.99
C GLY A 344 13.98 15.13 -3.76
N VAL A 345 14.08 14.20 -2.78
CA VAL A 345 12.99 13.32 -2.40
C VAL A 345 11.82 14.13 -1.80
N SER A 346 12.10 15.15 -0.99
CA SER A 346 11.03 16.03 -0.43
C SER A 346 10.25 16.73 -1.54
N ASP A 347 10.94 17.27 -2.55
CA ASP A 347 10.30 17.93 -3.67
C ASP A 347 9.49 16.95 -4.53
N ALA A 348 10.03 15.77 -4.81
CA ALA A 348 9.36 14.73 -5.56
C ALA A 348 8.10 14.20 -4.84
N LEU A 349 8.16 14.05 -3.51
CA LEU A 349 7.00 13.64 -2.71
C LEU A 349 5.91 14.72 -2.70
N ALA A 350 6.29 16.00 -2.57
CA ALA A 350 5.33 17.11 -2.64
C ALA A 350 4.62 17.14 -4.00
N GLU A 351 5.33 16.92 -5.10
CA GLU A 351 4.73 16.84 -6.43
C GLU A 351 3.84 15.59 -6.57
N THR A 352 4.26 14.44 -6.05
CA THR A 352 3.46 13.19 -6.04
C THR A 352 2.14 13.38 -5.31
N LEU A 353 2.11 14.19 -4.25
CA LEU A 353 0.93 14.43 -3.42
C LEU A 353 0.07 15.62 -3.88
N LYS A 354 0.50 16.39 -4.86
CA LYS A 354 -0.28 17.52 -5.40
C LYS A 354 -1.71 17.12 -5.83
N PRO A 355 -1.96 16.00 -6.54
CA PRO A 355 -3.32 15.58 -6.88
C PRO A 355 -4.20 15.34 -5.65
N VAL A 356 -3.62 14.88 -4.53
CA VAL A 356 -4.34 14.70 -3.26
C VAL A 356 -4.77 16.04 -2.68
N SER A 357 -3.85 17.01 -2.62
CA SER A 357 -4.15 18.36 -2.17
C SER A 357 -5.24 19.02 -3.02
N ASP A 358 -5.15 18.89 -4.35
CA ASP A 358 -6.12 19.44 -5.31
C ASP A 358 -7.50 18.78 -5.15
N TYR A 359 -7.55 17.48 -4.88
CA TYR A 359 -8.79 16.74 -4.67
C TYR A 359 -9.51 17.20 -3.40
N PHE A 360 -8.82 17.16 -2.26
CA PHE A 360 -9.41 17.53 -0.97
C PHE A 360 -9.64 19.03 -0.81
N GLY A 361 -8.93 19.86 -1.57
CA GLY A 361 -9.26 21.31 -1.69
C GLY A 361 -10.62 21.56 -2.31
N LYS A 362 -11.14 20.62 -3.12
CA LYS A 362 -12.47 20.71 -3.76
C LYS A 362 -13.55 19.87 -3.08
N ARG A 363 -13.16 18.86 -2.30
CA ARG A 363 -14.04 17.87 -1.67
C ARG A 363 -13.53 17.54 -0.27
N PRO A 364 -13.64 18.47 0.69
CA PRO A 364 -13.10 18.29 2.04
C PRO A 364 -13.96 17.43 2.97
N GLU A 365 -15.23 17.14 2.60
CA GLU A 365 -16.29 16.69 3.50
C GLU A 365 -15.90 15.42 4.28
N ASN A 366 -15.40 14.39 3.60
CA ASN A 366 -15.03 13.12 4.25
C ASN A 366 -13.76 13.26 5.10
N LEU A 367 -12.82 14.13 4.70
CA LEU A 367 -11.63 14.41 5.48
C LEU A 367 -12.01 15.15 6.78
N GLU A 368 -12.86 16.18 6.69
CA GLU A 368 -13.31 16.94 7.86
C GLU A 368 -14.13 16.05 8.81
N ALA A 369 -15.04 15.22 8.28
CA ALA A 369 -15.78 14.25 9.10
C ALA A 369 -14.83 13.28 9.85
N LEU A 370 -13.76 12.79 9.19
CA LEU A 370 -12.78 11.96 9.88
C LEU A 370 -12.00 12.75 10.96
N LYS A 371 -11.61 14.00 10.68
CA LYS A 371 -10.94 14.85 11.67
C LYS A 371 -11.79 15.04 12.92
N GLU A 372 -13.10 15.28 12.77
CA GLU A 372 -14.02 15.38 13.90
C GLU A 372 -14.02 14.10 14.75
N VAL A 373 -14.04 12.92 14.10
CA VAL A 373 -13.92 11.62 14.80
C VAL A 373 -12.61 11.53 15.56
N LEU A 374 -11.48 11.90 14.93
CA LEU A 374 -10.16 11.82 15.56
C LEU A 374 -10.03 12.79 16.75
N VAL A 375 -10.57 14.01 16.65
CA VAL A 375 -10.62 14.98 17.76
C VAL A 375 -11.45 14.43 18.93
N LYS A 376 -12.65 13.89 18.67
CA LYS A 376 -13.50 13.27 19.70
C LYS A 376 -12.81 12.12 20.44
N LEU A 377 -11.92 11.41 19.75
CA LEU A 377 -11.14 10.29 20.32
C LEU A 377 -9.80 10.72 20.94
N GLY A 378 -9.48 12.01 20.97
CA GLY A 378 -8.21 12.53 21.49
C GLY A 378 -6.99 12.07 20.68
N LYS A 379 -7.16 11.83 19.36
CA LYS A 379 -6.12 11.34 18.43
C LYS A 379 -5.62 12.44 17.49
N MET A 380 -6.13 13.65 17.65
CA MET A 380 -5.75 14.83 16.88
C MET A 380 -5.89 16.10 17.71
#